data_f7c1e8a688221d4c4e6d70c25a00f4c2
#
_entry.id   f7c1e8a688221d4c4e6d70c25a00f4c2
#
_cell.length_a   1.000
_cell.length_b   1.000
_cell.length_c   1.000
_cell.angle_alpha   90.00
_cell.angle_beta   90.00
_cell.angle_gamma   90.00
#
_symmetry.space_group_name_H-M   'P 1'
#
loop_
_entity.id
_entity.type
_entity.pdbx_description
1 polymer ?
#
loop_
_entity_poly.entity_id
_entity_poly.type
_entity_poly.pdbx_seq_one_letter_code
_entity_poly.pdbx_strand_id
1 'polypeptide(L)'
;MLCSLSVFSQISTQEEEEKQSSFDYYLANPLNINLVTEDELQSSLLFNSQQIAEFLAFRKKIGSFQSILELQTIPSWDLDFLLRTKDFLICNQTTRGWWKPSSTTHQLLLKTDWTIETKKGFSNPDLKSKVRYLGDRTNQTLRYRGQLNANLRIGFLLQKDAGEKDLSDFSSGFIEFKSKGIFEKIIVGDFVNQWGQGLVQSGGFSLGKSFESIKATQKFNLGGLAYSSSVEYGFYRGLNTTLKLTELLRMQIFASYRDLDATTGIDSMGQKYLRSRVEDGFHRTMSELSHLHAMQEKTVGANLVYSPPSIPLLIQINAALTEWSLPKPIGIGYKKPEWSGSTLKNYSINFQYPLRNIRMVGEFAYAGQQQYSILQSGASSLSKKTDISYLFRLYSSGYFSPKSNGLSENSENLNEIGLFLGHSYQISRQIKVGSYLDFYRFPGPKYQVIQANTSGWEILSRLQWEKRHMARGFFQAKWTRKEDHDLMQISLDGHYIAFKSWDFHLRVMASKLGSEIGYLILHDLKWDQGRWNLQARIAYVNSPSYDTRLYAYEPGVPYSFSLPAYTGVALKTNLVVALQWNREIQFAAKWAQINYRDRTEIGTGLDTIEGTSKTDVTLQINYKLH
;
A
#
# COMPACT_ATOMS: atom_id res chain seq x y z
N MET A 1 25.79 -0.51 8.95
CA MET A 1 25.99 -1.86 8.40
C MET A 1 24.75 -2.75 8.56
N LEU A 2 23.54 -2.23 8.73
CA LEU A 2 22.34 -2.98 9.10
C LEU A 2 21.10 -2.73 8.18
N CYS A 3 21.25 -2.03 7.05
CA CYS A 3 20.09 -1.70 6.18
C CYS A 3 19.89 -2.58 4.94
N SER A 4 20.66 -3.65 4.76
CA SER A 4 20.75 -4.31 3.44
C SER A 4 20.08 -5.67 3.29
N LEU A 5 19.57 -6.25 4.36
CA LEU A 5 18.88 -7.56 4.33
C LEU A 5 17.36 -7.45 4.46
N SER A 6 16.81 -6.24 4.41
CA SER A 6 15.38 -5.97 4.58
C SER A 6 14.46 -6.51 3.48
N VAL A 7 14.99 -6.96 2.36
CA VAL A 7 14.22 -7.37 1.17
C VAL A 7 13.69 -8.81 1.26
N PHE A 8 14.30 -9.68 2.08
CA PHE A 8 14.01 -11.12 2.05
C PHE A 8 12.65 -11.55 2.60
N SER A 9 12.04 -10.79 3.51
CA SER A 9 10.80 -11.21 4.18
C SER A 9 9.58 -10.35 3.84
N GLN A 10 9.73 -9.29 3.08
CA GLN A 10 8.68 -8.32 2.80
C GLN A 10 7.51 -8.87 1.96
N ILE A 11 7.70 -9.93 1.20
CA ILE A 11 6.78 -10.30 0.11
C ILE A 11 5.50 -11.02 0.58
N SER A 12 5.51 -11.86 1.62
CA SER A 12 4.27 -12.44 2.18
C SER A 12 3.49 -11.48 3.08
N THR A 13 4.18 -10.45 3.55
CA THR A 13 3.70 -9.41 4.43
C THR A 13 3.11 -8.25 3.67
N GLN A 14 3.69 -7.92 2.52
CA GLN A 14 3.21 -6.88 1.62
C GLN A 14 1.76 -7.14 1.17
N GLU A 15 1.35 -8.39 1.01
CA GLU A 15 -0.03 -8.73 0.66
C GLU A 15 -1.04 -8.43 1.78
N GLU A 16 -0.72 -8.79 3.03
CA GLU A 16 -1.59 -8.45 4.17
C GLU A 16 -1.62 -6.94 4.39
N GLU A 17 -0.47 -6.28 4.21
CA GLU A 17 -0.32 -4.84 4.26
C GLU A 17 -1.15 -4.14 3.19
N GLU A 18 -1.02 -4.55 1.93
CA GLU A 18 -1.72 -3.96 0.81
C GLU A 18 -3.23 -4.21 0.88
N LYS A 19 -3.67 -5.41 1.28
CA LYS A 19 -5.10 -5.69 1.50
C LYS A 19 -5.67 -4.86 2.64
N GLN A 20 -5.00 -4.80 3.78
CA GLN A 20 -5.45 -4.02 4.90
C GLN A 20 -5.44 -2.53 4.58
N SER A 21 -4.40 -2.04 3.92
CA SER A 21 -4.29 -0.67 3.43
C SER A 21 -5.40 -0.35 2.43
N SER A 22 -5.71 -1.28 1.52
CA SER A 22 -6.84 -1.17 0.59
C SER A 22 -8.17 -1.11 1.33
N PHE A 23 -8.40 -1.98 2.30
CA PHE A 23 -9.62 -1.97 3.10
C PHE A 23 -9.77 -0.68 3.89
N ASP A 24 -8.72 -0.20 4.55
CA ASP A 24 -8.74 1.07 5.27
C ASP A 24 -8.97 2.26 4.33
N TYR A 25 -8.39 2.21 3.13
CA TYR A 25 -8.65 3.20 2.10
C TYR A 25 -10.12 3.22 1.68
N TYR A 26 -10.71 2.06 1.33
CA TYR A 26 -12.09 2.00 0.88
C TYR A 26 -13.13 2.13 2.01
N LEU A 27 -12.78 1.78 3.24
CA LEU A 27 -13.58 2.18 4.41
C LEU A 27 -13.64 3.70 4.56
N ALA A 28 -12.53 4.34 4.27
CA ALA A 28 -12.42 5.79 4.32
C ALA A 28 -12.95 6.51 3.07
N ASN A 29 -12.96 5.81 1.92
CA ASN A 29 -13.41 6.31 0.61
C ASN A 29 -14.38 5.30 -0.02
N PRO A 30 -15.61 5.15 0.50
CA PRO A 30 -16.55 4.15 0.02
C PRO A 30 -16.87 4.32 -1.47
N LEU A 31 -16.99 3.21 -2.17
CA LEU A 31 -17.32 3.17 -3.59
C LEU A 31 -18.78 3.53 -3.83
N ASN A 32 -19.05 4.52 -4.66
CA ASN A 32 -20.43 4.84 -5.06
C ASN A 32 -20.89 3.86 -6.14
N ILE A 33 -21.82 2.96 -5.80
CA ILE A 33 -22.32 1.91 -6.69
C ILE A 33 -22.92 2.43 -8.01
N ASN A 34 -23.34 3.69 -8.05
CA ASN A 34 -23.87 4.33 -9.26
C ASN A 34 -22.80 4.94 -10.16
N LEU A 35 -21.57 5.16 -9.65
CA LEU A 35 -20.48 5.84 -10.34
C LEU A 35 -19.22 4.98 -10.52
N VAL A 36 -19.05 3.99 -9.65
CA VAL A 36 -17.84 3.16 -9.62
C VAL A 36 -17.56 2.50 -10.97
N THR A 37 -16.33 2.58 -11.43
CA THR A 37 -15.88 1.95 -12.66
C THR A 37 -15.52 0.48 -12.43
N GLU A 38 -15.39 -0.30 -13.51
CA GLU A 38 -14.91 -1.66 -13.42
C GLU A 38 -13.49 -1.72 -12.82
N ASP A 39 -12.61 -0.82 -13.26
CA ASP A 39 -11.24 -0.75 -12.77
C ASP A 39 -11.18 -0.41 -11.27
N GLU A 40 -12.04 0.49 -10.77
CA GLU A 40 -12.15 0.79 -9.33
C GLU A 40 -12.66 -0.42 -8.54
N LEU A 41 -13.64 -1.17 -9.06
CA LEU A 41 -14.13 -2.41 -8.42
C LEU A 41 -13.05 -3.48 -8.38
N GLN A 42 -12.33 -3.69 -9.46
CA GLN A 42 -11.25 -4.68 -9.54
C GLN A 42 -10.07 -4.32 -8.65
N SER A 43 -9.68 -3.04 -8.61
CA SER A 43 -8.58 -2.54 -7.76
C SER A 43 -8.90 -2.55 -6.27
N SER A 44 -10.19 -2.53 -5.90
CA SER A 44 -10.61 -2.54 -4.49
C SER A 44 -10.27 -3.83 -3.76
N LEU A 45 -10.04 -4.92 -4.48
CA LEU A 45 -9.83 -6.29 -3.95
C LEU A 45 -11.00 -6.85 -3.13
N LEU A 46 -12.09 -6.08 -3.01
CA LEU A 46 -13.30 -6.46 -2.27
C LEU A 46 -14.13 -7.52 -3.00
N PHE A 47 -14.07 -7.51 -4.34
CA PHE A 47 -14.95 -8.27 -5.21
C PHE A 47 -14.16 -9.23 -6.10
N ASN A 48 -14.74 -10.39 -6.39
CA ASN A 48 -14.18 -11.27 -7.42
C ASN A 48 -14.71 -10.89 -8.81
N SER A 49 -14.08 -11.43 -9.86
CA SER A 49 -14.41 -11.09 -11.26
C SER A 49 -15.86 -11.41 -11.64
N GLN A 50 -16.44 -12.48 -11.09
CA GLN A 50 -17.86 -12.83 -11.32
C GLN A 50 -18.78 -11.81 -10.69
N GLN A 51 -18.54 -11.42 -9.43
CA GLN A 51 -19.34 -10.40 -8.71
C GLN A 51 -19.31 -9.07 -9.45
N ILE A 52 -18.14 -8.68 -9.96
CA ILE A 52 -17.98 -7.44 -10.74
C ILE A 52 -18.77 -7.52 -12.05
N ALA A 53 -18.62 -8.61 -12.80
CA ALA A 53 -19.32 -8.78 -14.07
C ALA A 53 -20.85 -8.78 -13.90
N GLU A 54 -21.36 -9.52 -12.91
CA GLU A 54 -22.81 -9.56 -12.62
C GLU A 54 -23.32 -8.19 -12.14
N PHE A 55 -22.57 -7.47 -11.30
CA PHE A 55 -22.90 -6.12 -10.86
C PHE A 55 -22.99 -5.14 -12.04
N LEU A 56 -21.99 -5.13 -12.92
CA LEU A 56 -21.96 -4.22 -14.07
C LEU A 56 -23.09 -4.53 -15.05
N ALA A 57 -23.37 -5.81 -15.32
CA ALA A 57 -24.47 -6.25 -16.17
C ALA A 57 -25.82 -5.83 -15.57
N PHE A 58 -26.01 -6.02 -14.27
CA PHE A 58 -27.23 -5.64 -13.57
C PHE A 58 -27.42 -4.12 -13.56
N ARG A 59 -26.36 -3.33 -13.24
CA ARG A 59 -26.40 -1.87 -13.30
C ARG A 59 -26.73 -1.35 -14.71
N LYS A 60 -26.19 -1.98 -15.76
CA LYS A 60 -26.52 -1.62 -17.15
C LYS A 60 -28.01 -1.85 -17.45
N LYS A 61 -28.62 -2.89 -16.86
CA LYS A 61 -30.03 -3.23 -17.06
C LYS A 61 -30.98 -2.29 -16.32
N ILE A 62 -30.71 -1.96 -15.06
CA ILE A 62 -31.62 -1.17 -14.21
C ILE A 62 -31.36 0.35 -14.26
N GLY A 63 -30.17 0.76 -14.74
CA GLY A 63 -29.74 2.16 -14.80
C GLY A 63 -29.03 2.59 -13.52
N SER A 64 -29.76 2.96 -12.47
CA SER A 64 -29.18 3.40 -11.19
C SER A 64 -29.85 2.73 -10.01
N PHE A 65 -29.05 2.38 -9.00
CA PHE A 65 -29.53 1.86 -7.73
C PHE A 65 -30.10 2.99 -6.86
N GLN A 66 -31.14 2.70 -6.11
CA GLN A 66 -31.75 3.58 -5.12
C GLN A 66 -31.20 3.28 -3.71
N SER A 67 -30.79 2.04 -3.47
CA SER A 67 -30.30 1.55 -2.19
C SER A 67 -29.23 0.48 -2.38
N ILE A 68 -28.29 0.39 -1.43
CA ILE A 68 -27.30 -0.70 -1.37
C ILE A 68 -28.00 -2.07 -1.23
N LEU A 69 -29.18 -2.11 -0.62
CA LEU A 69 -29.94 -3.35 -0.43
C LEU A 69 -30.42 -3.97 -1.75
N GLU A 70 -30.55 -3.19 -2.82
CA GLU A 70 -30.91 -3.73 -4.14
C GLU A 70 -29.84 -4.67 -4.71
N LEU A 71 -28.59 -4.56 -4.24
CA LEU A 71 -27.51 -5.46 -4.63
C LEU A 71 -27.77 -6.94 -4.28
N GLN A 72 -28.68 -7.21 -3.32
CA GLN A 72 -29.10 -8.59 -2.99
C GLN A 72 -29.79 -9.31 -4.15
N THR A 73 -30.30 -8.58 -5.15
CA THR A 73 -30.92 -9.18 -6.34
C THR A 73 -29.89 -9.74 -7.32
N ILE A 74 -28.60 -9.45 -7.13
CA ILE A 74 -27.51 -9.98 -7.93
C ILE A 74 -27.15 -11.37 -7.38
N PRO A 75 -27.12 -12.45 -8.18
CA PRO A 75 -26.96 -13.81 -7.68
C PRO A 75 -25.74 -14.08 -6.82
N SER A 76 -24.58 -13.43 -7.13
CA SER A 76 -23.34 -13.60 -6.35
C SER A 76 -23.21 -12.63 -5.17
N TRP A 77 -24.22 -11.75 -4.92
CA TRP A 77 -24.23 -10.76 -3.85
C TRP A 77 -25.25 -11.14 -2.77
N ASP A 78 -24.99 -12.25 -2.07
CA ASP A 78 -25.87 -12.67 -0.98
C ASP A 78 -25.84 -11.69 0.20
N LEU A 79 -26.82 -11.79 1.10
CA LEU A 79 -26.96 -10.89 2.24
C LEU A 79 -25.72 -10.85 3.12
N ASP A 80 -25.09 -11.99 3.32
CA ASP A 80 -23.88 -12.08 4.14
C ASP A 80 -22.68 -11.35 3.52
N PHE A 81 -22.53 -11.50 2.23
CA PHE A 81 -21.50 -10.77 1.48
C PHE A 81 -21.77 -9.27 1.55
N LEU A 82 -23.03 -8.87 1.37
CA LEU A 82 -23.43 -7.47 1.42
C LEU A 82 -23.20 -6.86 2.81
N LEU A 83 -23.55 -7.56 3.89
CA LEU A 83 -23.33 -7.10 5.25
C LEU A 83 -21.83 -6.91 5.57
N ARG A 84 -20.95 -7.71 4.99
CA ARG A 84 -19.49 -7.56 5.13
C ARG A 84 -18.90 -6.43 4.29
N THR A 85 -19.53 -6.08 3.18
CA THR A 85 -19.02 -5.08 2.23
C THR A 85 -19.74 -3.74 2.28
N LYS A 86 -20.87 -3.63 2.96
CA LYS A 86 -21.71 -2.42 3.01
C LYS A 86 -20.96 -1.15 3.44
N ASP A 87 -20.00 -1.27 4.35
CA ASP A 87 -19.23 -0.12 4.86
C ASP A 87 -18.23 0.43 3.82
N PHE A 88 -17.95 -0.33 2.77
CA PHE A 88 -17.14 0.05 1.62
C PHE A 88 -17.97 0.63 0.46
N LEU A 89 -19.30 0.69 0.60
CA LEU A 89 -20.21 1.06 -0.47
C LEU A 89 -21.10 2.22 -0.03
N ILE A 90 -21.38 3.11 -0.97
CA ILE A 90 -22.41 4.16 -0.83
C ILE A 90 -23.30 4.14 -2.06
N CYS A 91 -24.57 4.52 -1.88
CA CYS A 91 -25.57 4.64 -2.93
C CYS A 91 -26.04 6.08 -3.04
N ASN A 92 -25.25 6.91 -3.74
CA ASN A 92 -25.63 8.30 -3.98
C ASN A 92 -26.16 8.46 -5.39
N GLN A 93 -27.35 9.07 -5.53
CA GLN A 93 -27.88 9.42 -6.82
C GLN A 93 -27.15 10.65 -7.36
N THR A 94 -26.72 10.57 -8.62
CA THR A 94 -26.18 11.72 -9.33
C THR A 94 -27.29 12.67 -9.72
N THR A 95 -27.44 13.77 -9.02
CA THR A 95 -28.36 14.86 -9.42
C THR A 95 -27.67 15.79 -10.40
N ARG A 96 -28.39 16.26 -11.43
CA ARG A 96 -27.91 17.27 -12.40
C ARG A 96 -27.69 18.67 -11.81
N GLY A 97 -27.89 18.89 -10.52
CA GLY A 97 -27.85 20.19 -9.87
C GLY A 97 -26.68 20.34 -8.91
N TRP A 98 -25.96 21.44 -8.95
CA TRP A 98 -24.76 21.76 -8.17
C TRP A 98 -24.97 21.79 -6.64
N TRP A 99 -26.19 21.86 -6.14
CA TRP A 99 -26.52 22.21 -4.74
C TRP A 99 -27.68 21.44 -4.11
N LYS A 100 -27.96 20.19 -4.47
CA LYS A 100 -28.92 19.41 -3.64
C LYS A 100 -28.12 18.66 -2.56
N PRO A 101 -28.39 18.89 -1.26
CA PRO A 101 -27.81 18.12 -0.19
C PRO A 101 -28.32 16.67 -0.29
N SER A 102 -27.54 15.81 -0.85
CA SER A 102 -27.66 14.37 -0.66
C SER A 102 -26.78 14.02 0.53
N SER A 103 -27.11 13.04 1.31
CA SER A 103 -26.43 12.59 2.53
C SER A 103 -24.96 13.05 2.65
N THR A 104 -24.72 14.03 3.52
CA THR A 104 -23.37 14.47 3.86
C THR A 104 -22.80 13.48 4.86
N THR A 105 -21.56 13.06 4.66
CA THR A 105 -20.86 12.26 5.65
C THR A 105 -19.57 12.97 6.07
N HIS A 106 -19.36 13.09 7.36
CA HIS A 106 -18.18 13.72 7.91
C HIS A 106 -17.49 12.76 8.88
N GLN A 107 -16.20 12.64 8.80
CA GLN A 107 -15.41 11.85 9.73
C GLN A 107 -14.25 12.68 10.27
N LEU A 108 -14.15 12.79 11.58
CA LEU A 108 -13.02 13.36 12.28
C LEU A 108 -12.38 12.28 13.13
N LEU A 109 -11.09 12.06 12.94
CA LEU A 109 -10.29 11.11 13.70
C LEU A 109 -9.17 11.84 14.42
N LEU A 110 -9.10 11.63 15.73
CA LEU A 110 -8.02 12.06 16.60
C LEU A 110 -7.32 10.81 17.12
N LYS A 111 -6.02 10.70 16.94
CA LYS A 111 -5.21 9.60 17.44
C LYS A 111 -3.96 10.13 18.13
N THR A 112 -3.65 9.57 19.27
CA THR A 112 -2.40 9.82 19.99
C THR A 112 -1.79 8.51 20.41
N ASP A 113 -0.51 8.32 20.14
CA ASP A 113 0.25 7.15 20.57
C ASP A 113 1.61 7.55 21.16
N TRP A 114 2.09 6.75 22.13
CA TRP A 114 3.38 6.95 22.76
C TRP A 114 3.95 5.65 23.31
N THR A 115 5.26 5.62 23.50
CA THR A 115 5.98 4.56 24.21
C THR A 115 6.18 4.97 25.68
N ILE A 116 5.86 4.05 26.61
CA ILE A 116 5.96 4.30 28.06
C ILE A 116 7.43 4.45 28.48
N GLU A 117 8.26 3.53 28.03
CA GLU A 117 9.69 3.53 28.31
C GLU A 117 10.38 4.71 27.64
N THR A 118 11.37 5.26 28.31
CA THR A 118 12.09 6.44 27.82
C THR A 118 13.12 6.03 26.79
N LYS A 119 12.96 6.50 25.55
CA LYS A 119 13.98 6.41 24.52
C LYS A 119 15.15 7.34 24.85
N LYS A 120 16.36 6.94 24.48
CA LYS A 120 17.62 7.68 24.73
C LYS A 120 17.55 9.14 24.26
N GLY A 121 16.88 9.39 23.13
CA GLY A 121 16.70 10.75 22.59
C GLY A 121 15.87 11.68 23.47
N PHE A 122 15.05 11.18 24.40
CA PHE A 122 14.28 11.95 25.39
C PHE A 122 14.91 11.99 26.79
N SER A 123 15.90 11.12 27.08
CA SER A 123 16.60 11.16 28.34
C SER A 123 17.43 12.46 28.41
N ASN A 124 17.59 12.97 29.63
CA ASN A 124 18.46 14.11 29.86
C ASN A 124 19.89 13.56 30.03
N PRO A 125 20.69 13.46 28.96
CA PRO A 125 22.04 12.95 29.11
C PRO A 125 22.89 13.99 29.82
N ASP A 126 23.89 13.54 30.51
CA ASP A 126 25.00 14.39 30.93
C ASP A 126 25.27 15.45 29.87
N LEU A 127 25.41 16.69 30.27
CA LEU A 127 25.53 17.92 29.45
C LEU A 127 26.49 17.90 28.26
N LYS A 128 27.10 16.75 27.94
CA LYS A 128 28.06 16.51 26.85
C LYS A 128 27.46 16.00 25.54
N SER A 129 26.26 15.42 25.51
CA SER A 129 25.61 14.95 24.28
C SER A 129 24.74 16.04 23.67
N LYS A 130 25.17 16.58 22.52
CA LYS A 130 24.47 17.65 21.78
C LYS A 130 23.26 17.17 20.99
N VAL A 131 23.02 15.86 20.86
CA VAL A 131 21.98 15.31 19.99
C VAL A 131 20.86 14.74 20.84
N ARG A 132 19.68 15.36 20.76
CA ARG A 132 18.44 14.93 21.42
C ARG A 132 17.24 15.24 20.55
N TYR A 133 16.11 14.65 20.88
CA TYR A 133 14.83 15.02 20.29
C TYR A 133 14.37 16.39 20.79
N LEU A 134 13.78 17.16 19.89
CA LEU A 134 13.37 18.56 20.13
C LEU A 134 11.97 18.66 20.72
N GLY A 135 11.11 17.69 20.42
CA GLY A 135 9.71 17.64 20.83
C GLY A 135 9.44 16.63 21.95
N ASP A 136 8.15 16.39 22.18
CA ASP A 136 7.65 15.46 23.20
C ASP A 136 7.60 13.99 22.70
N ARG A 137 7.13 13.07 23.55
CA ARG A 137 7.12 11.62 23.31
C ARG A 137 5.90 11.12 22.53
N THR A 138 4.97 12.01 22.14
CA THR A 138 3.70 11.61 21.54
C THR A 138 3.73 11.72 20.03
N ASN A 139 3.23 10.70 19.33
CA ASN A 139 2.75 10.85 17.96
C ASN A 139 1.30 11.32 18.00
N GLN A 140 0.94 12.26 17.16
CA GLN A 140 -0.42 12.81 17.11
C GLN A 140 -0.89 12.87 15.66
N THR A 141 -2.12 12.46 15.44
CA THR A 141 -2.76 12.50 14.11
C THR A 141 -4.14 13.09 14.24
N LEU A 142 -4.42 14.14 13.49
CA LEU A 142 -5.73 14.71 13.25
C LEU A 142 -6.09 14.48 11.79
N ARG A 143 -7.17 13.77 11.50
CA ARG A 143 -7.63 13.53 10.13
C ARG A 143 -9.11 13.84 10.00
N TYR A 144 -9.44 14.65 9.01
CA TYR A 144 -10.81 14.94 8.63
C TYR A 144 -11.06 14.49 7.19
N ARG A 145 -12.24 13.90 6.95
CA ARG A 145 -12.77 13.55 5.63
C ARG A 145 -14.24 13.88 5.58
N GLY A 146 -14.66 14.58 4.53
CA GLY A 146 -16.03 14.99 4.33
C GLY A 146 -16.49 14.71 2.90
N GLN A 147 -17.64 14.05 2.77
CA GLN A 147 -18.44 14.02 1.56
C GLN A 147 -19.52 15.09 1.70
N LEU A 148 -19.32 16.25 1.07
CA LEU A 148 -20.24 17.39 1.21
C LEU A 148 -21.50 17.22 0.35
N ASN A 149 -21.39 16.52 -0.76
CA ASN A 149 -22.48 16.11 -1.62
C ASN A 149 -22.02 14.98 -2.55
N ALA A 150 -22.86 14.49 -3.46
CA ALA A 150 -22.51 13.41 -4.38
C ALA A 150 -21.25 13.66 -5.22
N ASN A 151 -20.88 14.92 -5.42
CA ASN A 151 -19.85 15.36 -6.34
C ASN A 151 -18.60 15.92 -5.65
N LEU A 152 -18.71 16.35 -4.37
CA LEU A 152 -17.65 17.10 -3.69
C LEU A 152 -17.17 16.39 -2.43
N ARG A 153 -15.89 16.06 -2.40
CA ARG A 153 -15.17 15.53 -1.23
C ARG A 153 -14.05 16.45 -0.82
N ILE A 154 -13.81 16.53 0.47
CA ILE A 154 -12.68 17.23 1.05
C ILE A 154 -11.99 16.35 2.08
N GLY A 155 -10.71 16.52 2.25
CA GLY A 155 -9.96 15.83 3.29
C GLY A 155 -8.74 16.63 3.70
N PHE A 156 -8.38 16.54 4.97
CA PHE A 156 -7.10 17.02 5.46
C PHE A 156 -6.56 16.12 6.58
N LEU A 157 -5.25 16.16 6.76
CA LEU A 157 -4.50 15.45 7.78
C LEU A 157 -3.41 16.35 8.31
N LEU A 158 -3.27 16.36 9.64
CA LEU A 158 -2.11 16.91 10.34
C LEU A 158 -1.49 15.78 11.15
N GLN A 159 -0.18 15.70 11.11
CA GLN A 159 0.57 14.69 11.84
C GLN A 159 1.84 15.27 12.44
N LYS A 160 2.20 14.71 13.59
CA LYS A 160 3.43 14.95 14.30
C LYS A 160 3.95 13.62 14.82
N ASP A 161 5.22 13.34 14.61
CA ASP A 161 5.87 12.17 15.17
C ASP A 161 6.49 12.46 16.56
N ALA A 162 6.71 11.40 17.34
CA ALA A 162 7.34 11.51 18.64
C ALA A 162 8.78 12.05 18.49
N GLY A 163 9.07 13.16 19.17
CA GLY A 163 10.34 13.87 19.06
C GLY A 163 10.30 15.12 18.20
N GLU A 164 9.24 15.36 17.47
CA GLU A 164 9.01 16.58 16.70
C GLU A 164 8.35 17.64 17.54
N LYS A 165 8.62 18.89 17.20
CA LYS A 165 8.18 20.05 17.99
C LYS A 165 6.77 20.50 17.60
N ASP A 166 6.47 20.52 16.29
CA ASP A 166 5.27 21.16 15.76
C ASP A 166 4.19 20.13 15.44
N LEU A 167 2.93 20.39 15.82
CA LEU A 167 1.78 19.51 15.54
C LEU A 167 1.49 19.37 14.05
N SER A 168 1.89 20.33 13.25
CA SER A 168 1.71 20.37 11.80
C SER A 168 3.01 20.11 11.05
N ASP A 169 3.93 19.31 11.61
CA ASP A 169 5.16 18.94 10.94
C ASP A 169 4.87 18.37 9.57
N PHE A 170 3.95 17.42 9.52
CA PHE A 170 3.36 16.97 8.26
C PHE A 170 1.90 17.42 8.11
N SER A 171 1.56 17.93 6.93
CA SER A 171 0.20 18.29 6.55
C SER A 171 -0.13 17.82 5.14
N SER A 172 -1.32 17.27 4.98
CA SER A 172 -1.85 16.84 3.67
C SER A 172 -3.31 17.23 3.53
N GLY A 173 -3.75 17.59 2.32
CA GLY A 173 -5.14 17.94 2.11
C GLY A 173 -5.55 17.99 0.65
N PHE A 174 -6.83 17.76 0.40
CA PHE A 174 -7.41 17.80 -0.95
C PHE A 174 -8.85 18.30 -0.97
N ILE A 175 -9.23 18.81 -2.12
CA ILE A 175 -10.62 19.02 -2.56
C ILE A 175 -10.80 18.24 -3.86
N GLU A 176 -11.74 17.31 -3.91
CA GLU A 176 -12.06 16.53 -5.10
C GLU A 176 -13.47 16.81 -5.54
N PHE A 177 -13.61 17.18 -6.82
CA PHE A 177 -14.89 17.35 -7.49
C PHE A 177 -15.02 16.31 -8.61
N LYS A 178 -16.16 15.59 -8.67
CA LYS A 178 -16.51 14.64 -9.74
C LYS A 178 -17.80 15.11 -10.43
N SER A 179 -17.85 15.01 -11.76
CA SER A 179 -19.05 15.33 -12.53
C SER A 179 -19.24 14.40 -13.73
N LYS A 180 -20.40 14.49 -14.38
CA LYS A 180 -20.67 13.82 -15.67
C LYS A 180 -20.42 14.71 -16.89
N GLY A 181 -19.88 15.93 -16.69
CA GLY A 181 -19.55 16.88 -17.76
C GLY A 181 -18.20 16.63 -18.39
N ILE A 182 -17.70 17.62 -19.13
CA ILE A 182 -16.36 17.60 -19.74
C ILE A 182 -15.28 17.40 -18.68
N PHE A 183 -15.40 18.08 -17.55
CA PHE A 183 -14.54 17.88 -16.38
C PHE A 183 -15.08 16.72 -15.54
N GLU A 184 -14.65 15.48 -15.82
CA GLU A 184 -15.11 14.31 -15.07
C GLU A 184 -14.60 14.31 -13.62
N LYS A 185 -13.37 14.79 -13.40
CA LYS A 185 -12.74 14.85 -12.08
C LYS A 185 -11.80 16.05 -12.00
N ILE A 186 -11.82 16.76 -10.89
CA ILE A 186 -10.83 17.81 -10.54
C ILE A 186 -10.37 17.52 -9.10
N ILE A 187 -9.07 17.51 -8.87
CA ILE A 187 -8.47 17.40 -7.55
C ILE A 187 -7.54 18.60 -7.36
N VAL A 188 -7.76 19.36 -6.30
CA VAL A 188 -6.87 20.44 -5.85
C VAL A 188 -6.26 20.04 -4.53
N GLY A 189 -4.96 20.21 -4.36
CA GLY A 189 -4.20 19.77 -3.19
C GLY A 189 -3.40 18.51 -3.45
N ASP A 190 -3.46 17.54 -2.53
CA ASP A 190 -2.63 16.35 -2.60
C ASP A 190 -3.32 15.21 -3.36
N PHE A 191 -2.55 14.57 -4.24
CA PHE A 191 -3.03 13.46 -5.09
C PHE A 191 -1.90 12.51 -5.49
N VAL A 192 -2.29 11.33 -5.95
CA VAL A 192 -1.42 10.37 -6.62
C VAL A 192 -2.01 10.01 -7.98
N ASN A 193 -1.20 9.48 -8.89
CA ASN A 193 -1.64 9.00 -10.19
C ASN A 193 -1.39 7.50 -10.30
N GLN A 194 -2.36 6.76 -10.85
CA GLN A 194 -2.20 5.36 -11.24
C GLN A 194 -2.46 5.22 -12.74
N TRP A 195 -1.37 5.09 -13.52
CA TRP A 195 -1.41 4.98 -14.97
C TRP A 195 -0.83 3.65 -15.43
N GLY A 196 -1.50 3.00 -16.38
CA GLY A 196 -1.04 1.76 -16.98
C GLY A 196 -0.68 0.68 -15.96
N GLN A 197 0.44 0.04 -16.16
CA GLN A 197 0.98 -0.99 -15.25
C GLN A 197 1.90 -0.40 -14.17
N GLY A 198 2.01 0.92 -14.12
CA GLY A 198 2.74 1.64 -13.07
C GLY A 198 4.22 1.80 -13.34
N LEU A 199 4.67 1.76 -14.58
CA LEU A 199 6.08 2.02 -14.91
C LEU A 199 6.43 3.51 -14.84
N VAL A 200 5.48 4.42 -15.10
CA VAL A 200 5.69 5.87 -14.98
C VAL A 200 5.01 6.43 -13.73
N GLN A 201 3.77 6.04 -13.46
CA GLN A 201 2.96 6.53 -12.34
C GLN A 201 2.23 5.38 -11.67
N SER A 202 2.52 5.14 -10.40
CA SER A 202 1.87 4.11 -9.60
C SER A 202 1.61 4.61 -8.18
N GLY A 203 0.42 5.16 -7.97
CA GLY A 203 -0.04 5.64 -6.66
C GLY A 203 -1.24 4.89 -6.10
N GLY A 204 -1.72 3.88 -6.82
CA GLY A 204 -2.79 3.00 -6.38
C GLY A 204 -2.26 1.81 -5.58
N PHE A 205 -3.18 1.07 -4.98
CA PHE A 205 -2.86 -0.21 -4.34
C PHE A 205 -2.40 -1.24 -5.38
N SER A 206 -1.39 -2.00 -5.03
CA SER A 206 -0.84 -3.07 -5.85
C SER A 206 -0.62 -4.28 -4.96
N LEU A 207 -1.27 -5.38 -5.27
CA LEU A 207 -0.84 -6.66 -4.72
C LEU A 207 0.54 -6.95 -5.31
N GLY A 208 1.55 -6.98 -4.48
CA GLY A 208 2.86 -7.50 -4.85
C GLY A 208 2.76 -8.97 -5.26
N LYS A 209 3.85 -9.71 -5.17
CA LYS A 209 3.82 -11.16 -5.38
C LYS A 209 3.01 -11.84 -4.29
N SER A 210 1.85 -12.40 -4.63
CA SER A 210 0.92 -12.98 -3.66
C SER A 210 0.27 -14.26 -4.15
N PHE A 211 -0.44 -15.00 -3.26
CA PHE A 211 -1.21 -16.16 -3.66
C PHE A 211 -2.40 -15.81 -4.57
N GLU A 212 -2.88 -14.56 -4.55
CA GLU A 212 -3.80 -14.00 -5.55
C GLU A 212 -3.05 -13.70 -6.85
N SER A 213 -2.33 -14.70 -7.33
CA SER A 213 -1.33 -14.60 -8.40
C SER A 213 -1.88 -14.02 -9.70
N ILE A 214 -3.19 -14.18 -9.96
CA ILE A 214 -3.82 -13.61 -11.15
C ILE A 214 -3.97 -12.09 -11.02
N LYS A 215 -4.40 -11.60 -9.85
CA LYS A 215 -4.56 -10.16 -9.60
C LYS A 215 -3.21 -9.45 -9.52
N ALA A 216 -2.18 -10.11 -9.02
CA ALA A 216 -0.83 -9.56 -8.89
C ALA A 216 -0.20 -9.19 -10.24
N THR A 217 -0.62 -9.83 -11.35
CA THR A 217 -0.03 -9.60 -12.67
C THR A 217 -0.62 -8.41 -13.43
N GLN A 218 -1.66 -7.77 -12.93
CA GLN A 218 -2.35 -6.69 -13.66
C GLN A 218 -2.68 -5.53 -12.74
N LYS A 219 -2.31 -4.33 -13.15
CA LYS A 219 -2.75 -3.08 -12.53
C LYS A 219 -3.84 -2.42 -13.37
N PHE A 220 -4.65 -1.61 -12.73
CA PHE A 220 -5.75 -0.90 -13.36
C PHE A 220 -5.47 0.60 -13.45
N ASN A 221 -5.99 1.24 -14.50
CA ASN A 221 -5.87 2.68 -14.64
C ASN A 221 -6.95 3.38 -13.80
N LEU A 222 -6.54 3.95 -12.68
CA LEU A 222 -7.43 4.68 -11.78
C LEU A 222 -7.38 6.20 -12.02
N GLY A 223 -6.45 6.65 -12.87
CA GLY A 223 -6.21 8.07 -13.09
C GLY A 223 -5.69 8.78 -11.84
N GLY A 224 -6.15 10.00 -11.58
CA GLY A 224 -5.82 10.75 -10.37
C GLY A 224 -6.68 10.31 -9.17
N LEU A 225 -6.04 10.11 -8.03
CA LEU A 225 -6.66 9.74 -6.76
C LEU A 225 -6.31 10.79 -5.71
N ALA A 226 -7.31 11.33 -5.01
CA ALA A 226 -7.10 12.27 -3.92
C ALA A 226 -6.34 11.59 -2.76
N TYR A 227 -5.41 12.32 -2.15
CA TYR A 227 -4.48 11.79 -1.15
C TYR A 227 -4.64 12.50 0.20
N SER A 228 -4.76 11.74 1.29
CA SER A 228 -4.73 12.21 2.68
C SER A 228 -4.27 11.07 3.59
N SER A 229 -3.10 10.51 3.28
CA SER A 229 -2.43 9.51 4.10
C SER A 229 -1.34 10.15 4.95
N SER A 230 -0.92 9.46 5.99
CA SER A 230 0.20 9.83 6.86
C SER A 230 1.58 9.51 6.26
N VAL A 231 1.65 8.98 5.05
CA VAL A 231 2.93 8.76 4.35
C VAL A 231 3.37 10.06 3.69
N GLU A 232 4.52 10.56 4.06
CA GLU A 232 5.01 11.91 3.71
C GLU A 232 5.65 11.99 2.33
N TYR A 233 5.84 10.89 1.68
CA TYR A 233 6.43 10.82 0.33
C TYR A 233 5.47 10.18 -0.68
N GLY A 234 5.84 10.20 -1.96
CA GLY A 234 5.15 9.46 -3.00
C GLY A 234 3.92 10.14 -3.63
N PHE A 235 3.42 11.25 -3.09
CA PHE A 235 2.29 12.00 -3.63
C PHE A 235 2.71 13.28 -4.37
N TYR A 236 1.77 13.91 -5.06
CA TYR A 236 1.87 15.21 -5.71
C TYR A 236 1.02 16.25 -4.97
N ARG A 237 1.39 17.52 -5.04
CA ARG A 237 0.63 18.65 -4.48
C ARG A 237 0.41 19.70 -5.56
N GLY A 238 -0.86 19.99 -5.90
CA GLY A 238 -1.20 20.92 -6.95
C GLY A 238 -2.59 20.71 -7.54
N LEU A 239 -2.67 20.60 -8.86
CA LEU A 239 -3.92 20.44 -9.61
C LEU A 239 -3.85 19.18 -10.47
N ASN A 240 -4.92 18.40 -10.43
CA ASN A 240 -5.13 17.24 -11.31
C ASN A 240 -6.54 17.31 -11.89
N THR A 241 -6.68 17.16 -13.20
CA THR A 241 -7.98 17.15 -13.84
C THR A 241 -8.09 16.05 -14.88
N THR A 242 -9.26 15.41 -14.93
CA THR A 242 -9.63 14.43 -15.95
C THR A 242 -10.73 15.01 -16.81
N LEU A 243 -10.49 15.08 -18.11
CA LEU A 243 -11.35 15.63 -19.13
C LEU A 243 -11.93 14.50 -20.00
N LYS A 244 -13.23 14.47 -20.19
CA LYS A 244 -13.89 13.67 -21.21
C LYS A 244 -13.94 14.49 -22.50
N LEU A 245 -13.02 14.23 -23.42
CA LEU A 245 -12.96 14.95 -24.69
C LEU A 245 -14.04 14.46 -25.65
N THR A 246 -14.22 13.13 -25.71
CA THR A 246 -15.27 12.45 -26.46
C THR A 246 -15.70 11.18 -25.73
N GLU A 247 -16.64 10.42 -26.27
CA GLU A 247 -16.97 9.08 -25.74
C GLU A 247 -15.83 8.07 -25.87
N LEU A 248 -14.88 8.33 -26.78
CA LEU A 248 -13.73 7.46 -27.09
C LEU A 248 -12.46 7.92 -26.37
N LEU A 249 -12.38 9.20 -25.98
CA LEU A 249 -11.12 9.84 -25.62
C LEU A 249 -11.24 10.59 -24.30
N ARG A 250 -10.44 10.20 -23.33
CA ARG A 250 -10.24 10.90 -22.06
C ARG A 250 -8.81 11.40 -21.95
N MET A 251 -8.64 12.55 -21.34
CA MET A 251 -7.34 13.14 -21.06
C MET A 251 -7.25 13.53 -19.60
N GLN A 252 -6.18 13.10 -18.94
CA GLN A 252 -5.82 13.61 -17.61
C GLN A 252 -4.59 14.50 -17.75
N ILE A 253 -4.60 15.64 -17.07
CA ILE A 253 -3.44 16.53 -16.95
C ILE A 253 -3.25 16.90 -15.49
N PHE A 254 -1.98 17.08 -15.08
CA PHE A 254 -1.67 17.55 -13.75
C PHE A 254 -0.44 18.45 -13.73
N ALA A 255 -0.39 19.29 -12.70
CA ALA A 255 0.78 20.09 -12.34
C ALA A 255 0.96 20.03 -10.83
N SER A 256 2.20 19.86 -10.38
CA SER A 256 2.57 19.72 -8.98
C SER A 256 3.81 20.53 -8.67
N TYR A 257 3.80 21.14 -7.47
CA TYR A 257 4.97 21.77 -6.87
C TYR A 257 5.08 21.29 -5.41
N ARG A 258 6.25 20.78 -5.03
CA ARG A 258 6.52 20.30 -3.68
C ARG A 258 7.93 20.67 -3.24
N ASP A 259 8.06 21.01 -1.97
CA ASP A 259 9.33 20.96 -1.26
C ASP A 259 9.52 19.56 -0.71
N LEU A 260 10.71 18.99 -0.88
CA LEU A 260 11.08 17.63 -0.49
C LEU A 260 12.29 17.66 0.44
N ASP A 261 12.31 16.71 1.36
CA ASP A 261 13.44 16.51 2.23
C ASP A 261 14.57 15.78 1.48
N ALA A 262 15.77 16.27 1.68
CA ALA A 262 16.92 15.76 0.98
C ALA A 262 18.23 15.93 1.75
N THR A 263 19.08 14.94 1.63
CA THR A 263 20.49 15.09 2.00
C THR A 263 21.24 15.72 0.83
N THR A 264 21.93 16.81 1.09
CA THR A 264 22.68 17.56 0.07
C THR A 264 24.18 17.38 0.21
N GLY A 265 24.90 17.58 -0.86
CA GLY A 265 26.36 17.68 -0.89
C GLY A 265 26.81 18.96 -1.60
N ILE A 266 28.09 19.26 -1.49
CA ILE A 266 28.76 20.34 -2.22
C ILE A 266 29.87 19.71 -3.04
N ASP A 267 29.93 20.00 -4.32
CA ASP A 267 30.98 19.51 -5.20
C ASP A 267 32.26 20.35 -5.08
N SER A 268 33.31 20.00 -5.84
CA SER A 268 34.58 20.70 -5.84
C SER A 268 34.50 22.13 -6.37
N MET A 269 33.40 22.52 -7.05
CA MET A 269 33.15 23.86 -7.56
C MET A 269 32.21 24.67 -6.64
N GLY A 270 31.84 24.13 -5.46
CA GLY A 270 30.95 24.79 -4.52
C GLY A 270 29.45 24.66 -4.88
N GLN A 271 29.08 23.87 -5.88
CA GLN A 271 27.67 23.69 -6.26
C GLN A 271 27.01 22.63 -5.40
N LYS A 272 25.78 22.93 -4.92
CA LYS A 272 24.96 21.97 -4.19
C LYS A 272 24.40 20.91 -5.14
N TYR A 273 24.41 19.67 -4.69
CA TYR A 273 23.83 18.52 -5.40
C TYR A 273 23.03 17.61 -4.47
N LEU A 274 22.12 16.82 -5.03
CA LEU A 274 21.32 15.84 -4.33
C LEU A 274 22.16 14.58 -4.02
N ARG A 275 22.37 14.26 -2.73
CA ARG A 275 22.93 12.96 -2.31
C ARG A 275 21.87 11.87 -2.29
N SER A 276 20.77 12.11 -1.57
CA SER A 276 19.63 11.20 -1.48
C SER A 276 18.36 11.96 -1.11
N ARG A 277 17.22 11.48 -1.55
CA ARG A 277 15.93 11.89 -1.00
C ARG A 277 15.78 11.28 0.39
N VAL A 278 15.20 12.03 1.31
CA VAL A 278 14.82 11.57 2.64
C VAL A 278 13.33 11.26 2.61
N GLU A 279 12.95 10.02 2.88
CA GLU A 279 11.58 9.52 2.69
C GLU A 279 10.94 9.07 4.02
N ASP A 280 11.65 9.21 5.15
CA ASP A 280 11.15 8.86 6.48
C ASP A 280 10.35 9.98 7.16
N GLY A 281 10.49 11.23 6.68
CA GLY A 281 9.75 12.40 7.17
C GLY A 281 10.11 12.84 8.59
N PHE A 282 11.20 12.36 9.19
CA PHE A 282 11.54 12.71 10.57
C PHE A 282 12.26 14.04 10.69
N HIS A 283 11.73 14.93 11.59
CA HIS A 283 12.29 16.24 11.93
C HIS A 283 12.51 16.41 13.44
N ARG A 284 12.97 15.37 14.10
CA ARG A 284 13.09 15.23 15.57
C ARG A 284 14.37 15.84 16.14
N THR A 285 15.40 16.02 15.29
CA THR A 285 16.73 16.51 15.68
C THR A 285 17.16 17.66 14.79
N MET A 286 18.15 18.46 15.23
CA MET A 286 18.74 19.53 14.41
C MET A 286 19.34 19.01 13.09
N SER A 287 19.87 17.79 13.10
CA SER A 287 20.38 17.15 11.88
C SER A 287 19.26 16.77 10.91
N GLU A 288 18.17 16.19 11.41
CA GLU A 288 16.98 15.86 10.61
C GLU A 288 16.34 17.14 10.04
N LEU A 289 16.18 18.20 10.88
CA LEU A 289 15.69 19.50 10.43
C LEU A 289 16.55 20.14 9.32
N SER A 290 17.84 19.85 9.26
CA SER A 290 18.69 20.37 8.17
C SER A 290 18.37 19.77 6.81
N HIS A 291 17.61 18.67 6.74
CA HIS A 291 17.14 18.03 5.53
C HIS A 291 15.77 18.54 5.07
N LEU A 292 15.03 19.22 5.99
CA LEU A 292 13.68 19.70 5.74
C LEU A 292 13.65 20.66 4.57
N HIS A 293 12.79 20.38 3.58
CA HIS A 293 12.56 21.23 2.41
C HIS A 293 13.84 21.61 1.62
N ALA A 294 14.87 20.75 1.69
CA ALA A 294 16.17 21.03 1.07
C ALA A 294 16.17 20.98 -0.46
N MET A 295 15.12 20.42 -1.09
CA MET A 295 14.97 20.30 -2.54
C MET A 295 13.54 20.62 -2.97
N GLN A 296 13.38 21.25 -4.14
CA GLN A 296 12.09 21.49 -4.78
C GLN A 296 11.88 20.52 -5.93
N GLU A 297 10.65 19.99 -6.05
CA GLU A 297 10.20 19.15 -7.15
C GLU A 297 9.03 19.83 -7.87
N LYS A 298 9.19 20.06 -9.18
CA LYS A 298 8.13 20.50 -10.08
C LYS A 298 7.82 19.37 -11.03
N THR A 299 6.57 18.97 -11.14
CA THR A 299 6.18 17.92 -12.08
C THR A 299 4.93 18.33 -12.83
N VAL A 300 4.97 18.17 -14.15
CA VAL A 300 3.79 18.25 -15.00
C VAL A 300 3.63 16.93 -15.75
N GLY A 301 2.38 16.54 -16.02
CA GLY A 301 2.16 15.31 -16.76
C GLY A 301 0.80 15.23 -17.39
N ALA A 302 0.70 14.35 -18.38
CA ALA A 302 -0.51 14.08 -19.12
C ALA A 302 -0.66 12.58 -19.39
N ASN A 303 -1.91 12.12 -19.36
CA ASN A 303 -2.32 10.78 -19.74
C ASN A 303 -3.47 10.91 -20.74
N LEU A 304 -3.33 10.32 -21.92
CA LEU A 304 -4.37 10.26 -22.94
C LEU A 304 -4.86 8.81 -23.04
N VAL A 305 -6.15 8.60 -22.83
CA VAL A 305 -6.80 7.28 -22.85
C VAL A 305 -7.74 7.21 -24.05
N TYR A 306 -7.48 6.27 -24.94
CA TYR A 306 -8.37 5.90 -26.04
C TYR A 306 -9.04 4.56 -25.73
N SER A 307 -10.37 4.56 -25.67
CA SER A 307 -11.18 3.37 -25.35
C SER A 307 -12.46 3.37 -26.16
N PRO A 308 -12.47 2.76 -27.37
CA PRO A 308 -13.63 2.71 -28.22
C PRO A 308 -14.69 1.74 -27.65
N PRO A 309 -15.98 2.12 -27.58
CA PRO A 309 -17.02 1.28 -27.00
C PRO A 309 -17.36 0.04 -27.85
N SER A 310 -16.99 0.02 -29.14
CA SER A 310 -17.23 -1.09 -30.06
C SER A 310 -16.18 -2.21 -29.98
N ILE A 311 -14.99 -1.92 -29.44
CA ILE A 311 -13.88 -2.85 -29.34
C ILE A 311 -13.35 -2.81 -27.91
N PRO A 312 -13.12 -3.95 -27.25
CA PRO A 312 -12.59 -3.98 -25.88
C PRO A 312 -11.06 -3.67 -25.86
N LEU A 313 -10.67 -2.58 -26.48
CA LEU A 313 -9.31 -2.07 -26.59
C LEU A 313 -9.18 -0.81 -25.72
N LEU A 314 -8.10 -0.74 -24.92
CA LEU A 314 -7.69 0.48 -24.27
C LEU A 314 -6.23 0.75 -24.63
N ILE A 315 -5.96 1.94 -25.10
CA ILE A 315 -4.60 2.45 -25.34
C ILE A 315 -4.42 3.70 -24.50
N GLN A 316 -3.25 3.80 -23.84
CA GLN A 316 -2.88 4.96 -23.05
C GLN A 316 -1.51 5.46 -23.49
N ILE A 317 -1.38 6.76 -23.59
CA ILE A 317 -0.10 7.45 -23.80
C ILE A 317 0.13 8.35 -22.59
N ASN A 318 1.25 8.18 -21.94
CA ASN A 318 1.62 8.86 -20.70
C ASN A 318 2.88 9.68 -20.91
N ALA A 319 2.91 10.87 -20.34
CA ALA A 319 4.08 11.73 -20.30
C ALA A 319 4.18 12.42 -18.94
N ALA A 320 5.37 12.45 -18.35
CA ALA A 320 5.66 13.19 -17.13
C ALA A 320 7.04 13.87 -17.27
N LEU A 321 7.08 15.16 -16.96
CA LEU A 321 8.29 15.96 -16.88
C LEU A 321 8.48 16.38 -15.42
N THR A 322 9.58 15.97 -14.82
CA THR A 322 9.94 16.32 -13.44
C THR A 322 11.24 17.13 -13.44
N GLU A 323 11.23 18.24 -12.74
CA GLU A 323 12.39 19.11 -12.54
C GLU A 323 12.70 19.21 -11.05
N TRP A 324 13.95 18.95 -10.68
CA TRP A 324 14.49 19.12 -9.33
C TRP A 324 15.39 20.33 -9.24
N SER A 325 15.31 21.09 -8.14
CA SER A 325 16.18 22.25 -7.90
C SER A 325 17.64 21.86 -7.68
N LEU A 326 17.92 20.61 -7.32
CA LEU A 326 19.25 20.08 -7.12
C LEU A 326 19.54 18.96 -8.13
N PRO A 327 20.67 19.00 -8.84
CA PRO A 327 21.04 17.92 -9.76
C PRO A 327 21.45 16.65 -8.97
N LYS A 328 20.99 15.49 -9.44
CA LYS A 328 21.50 14.18 -9.01
C LYS A 328 22.82 13.94 -9.77
N PRO A 329 23.95 13.71 -9.08
CA PRO A 329 25.22 13.45 -9.73
C PRO A 329 25.23 12.08 -10.42
N ILE A 330 26.21 11.86 -11.30
CA ILE A 330 26.46 10.54 -11.90
C ILE A 330 26.80 9.57 -10.78
N GLY A 331 26.14 8.42 -10.77
CA GLY A 331 26.37 7.37 -9.78
C GLY A 331 27.76 6.75 -9.89
N ILE A 332 28.26 6.16 -8.82
CA ILE A 332 29.56 5.49 -8.75
C ILE A 332 29.32 4.00 -8.48
N GLY A 333 30.18 3.13 -9.04
CA GLY A 333 30.07 1.69 -8.85
C GLY A 333 28.79 1.12 -9.46
N TYR A 334 28.02 0.36 -8.68
CA TYR A 334 26.77 -0.24 -9.14
C TYR A 334 25.68 0.79 -9.52
N LYS A 335 25.78 2.03 -9.01
CA LYS A 335 24.87 3.14 -9.33
C LYS A 335 25.24 3.90 -10.61
N LYS A 336 26.36 3.56 -11.25
CA LYS A 336 26.82 4.26 -12.47
C LYS A 336 25.78 4.29 -13.59
N PRO A 337 24.95 3.25 -13.82
CA PRO A 337 23.92 3.29 -14.85
C PRO A 337 22.69 4.14 -14.48
N GLU A 338 22.51 4.51 -13.20
CA GLU A 338 21.36 5.28 -12.77
C GLU A 338 21.29 6.64 -13.44
N TRP A 339 20.07 7.13 -13.65
CA TRP A 339 19.82 8.46 -14.17
C TRP A 339 20.51 9.56 -13.33
N SER A 340 21.01 10.58 -14.01
CA SER A 340 21.66 11.75 -13.40
C SER A 340 21.15 13.04 -14.06
N GLY A 341 21.20 14.14 -13.32
CA GLY A 341 20.74 15.46 -13.77
C GLY A 341 19.65 16.04 -12.90
N SER A 342 19.02 17.12 -13.36
CA SER A 342 17.92 17.81 -12.66
C SER A 342 16.57 17.67 -13.37
N THR A 343 16.56 17.31 -14.66
CA THR A 343 15.33 17.21 -15.46
C THR A 343 15.12 15.78 -15.93
N LEU A 344 14.00 15.18 -15.53
CA LEU A 344 13.64 13.81 -15.87
C LEU A 344 12.41 13.82 -16.78
N LYS A 345 12.47 13.07 -17.87
CA LYS A 345 11.40 12.90 -18.86
C LYS A 345 11.00 11.43 -18.93
N ASN A 346 9.80 11.12 -18.49
CA ASN A 346 9.24 9.79 -18.55
C ASN A 346 8.07 9.73 -19.52
N TYR A 347 8.10 8.80 -20.43
CA TYR A 347 7.03 8.53 -21.39
C TYR A 347 6.63 7.06 -21.28
N SER A 348 5.36 6.74 -21.51
CA SER A 348 4.97 5.35 -21.73
C SER A 348 3.77 5.22 -22.65
N ILE A 349 3.69 4.05 -23.28
CA ILE A 349 2.50 3.57 -23.97
C ILE A 349 2.04 2.30 -23.27
N ASN A 350 0.76 2.27 -22.93
CA ASN A 350 0.11 1.12 -22.32
C ASN A 350 -1.01 0.62 -23.24
N PHE A 351 -1.22 -0.68 -23.28
CA PHE A 351 -2.37 -1.27 -23.94
C PHE A 351 -3.06 -2.30 -23.06
N GLN A 352 -4.35 -2.46 -23.28
CA GLN A 352 -5.17 -3.50 -22.68
C GLN A 352 -6.10 -4.05 -23.77
N TYR A 353 -6.03 -5.35 -24.02
CA TYR A 353 -6.79 -6.01 -25.07
C TYR A 353 -7.08 -7.48 -24.71
N PRO A 354 -8.33 -7.94 -24.75
CA PRO A 354 -8.65 -9.35 -24.64
C PRO A 354 -8.42 -10.04 -25.98
N LEU A 355 -7.43 -10.93 -26.01
CA LEU A 355 -7.17 -11.81 -27.15
C LEU A 355 -7.84 -13.17 -26.87
N ARG A 356 -8.99 -13.44 -27.49
CA ARG A 356 -9.84 -14.61 -27.19
C ARG A 356 -10.21 -14.63 -25.70
N ASN A 357 -9.74 -15.63 -24.94
CA ASN A 357 -9.97 -15.78 -23.49
C ASN A 357 -8.80 -15.28 -22.61
N ILE A 358 -7.82 -14.62 -23.22
CA ILE A 358 -6.66 -14.07 -22.50
C ILE A 358 -6.83 -12.54 -22.43
N ARG A 359 -6.90 -11.98 -21.23
CA ARG A 359 -6.80 -10.53 -21.02
C ARG A 359 -5.32 -10.15 -21.03
N MET A 360 -4.87 -9.51 -22.09
CA MET A 360 -3.50 -9.03 -22.25
C MET A 360 -3.40 -7.56 -21.85
N VAL A 361 -2.38 -7.24 -21.07
CA VAL A 361 -2.02 -5.87 -20.74
C VAL A 361 -0.52 -5.70 -20.89
N GLY A 362 -0.07 -4.51 -21.28
CA GLY A 362 1.35 -4.24 -21.40
C GLY A 362 1.66 -2.76 -21.33
N GLU A 363 2.85 -2.42 -20.85
CA GLU A 363 3.38 -1.08 -20.81
C GLU A 363 4.83 -1.08 -21.27
N PHE A 364 5.16 -0.20 -22.22
CA PHE A 364 6.51 0.16 -22.58
C PHE A 364 6.77 1.58 -22.07
N ALA A 365 7.82 1.77 -21.29
CA ALA A 365 8.19 3.07 -20.74
C ALA A 365 9.62 3.45 -21.10
N TYR A 366 9.86 4.75 -21.27
CA TYR A 366 11.14 5.34 -21.64
C TYR A 366 11.47 6.53 -20.72
N ALA A 367 12.68 6.54 -20.15
CA ALA A 367 13.13 7.56 -19.17
C ALA A 367 14.27 8.47 -19.70
N GLY A 368 14.43 8.57 -21.00
CA GLY A 368 15.59 9.28 -21.60
C GLY A 368 16.90 8.48 -21.51
N GLN A 369 17.98 9.02 -22.09
CA GLN A 369 19.31 8.39 -22.03
C GLN A 369 19.33 6.91 -22.45
N GLN A 370 18.46 6.51 -23.38
CA GLN A 370 18.28 5.12 -23.85
C GLN A 370 17.83 4.13 -22.77
N GLN A 371 17.25 4.61 -21.66
CA GLN A 371 16.75 3.78 -20.58
C GLN A 371 15.26 3.47 -20.77
N TYR A 372 14.90 2.22 -20.69
CA TYR A 372 13.53 1.76 -20.93
C TYR A 372 13.12 0.65 -19.96
N SER A 373 11.81 0.46 -19.86
CA SER A 373 11.19 -0.61 -19.10
C SER A 373 10.03 -1.20 -19.87
N ILE A 374 9.88 -2.51 -19.81
CA ILE A 374 8.80 -3.26 -20.45
C ILE A 374 8.14 -4.15 -19.40
N LEU A 375 6.84 -4.10 -19.34
CA LEU A 375 6.03 -5.02 -18.58
C LEU A 375 4.88 -5.51 -19.46
N GLN A 376 4.73 -6.83 -19.56
CA GLN A 376 3.67 -7.43 -20.34
C GLN A 376 3.10 -8.62 -19.57
N SER A 377 1.79 -8.66 -19.41
CA SER A 377 1.11 -9.75 -18.72
C SER A 377 -0.12 -10.25 -19.47
N GLY A 378 -0.52 -11.46 -19.13
CA GLY A 378 -1.76 -12.06 -19.59
C GLY A 378 -2.39 -12.91 -18.50
N ALA A 379 -3.72 -12.88 -18.42
CA ALA A 379 -4.50 -13.73 -17.52
C ALA A 379 -5.64 -14.39 -18.27
N SER A 380 -5.90 -15.66 -17.96
CA SER A 380 -6.93 -16.46 -18.62
C SER A 380 -7.58 -17.43 -17.64
N SER A 381 -8.90 -17.59 -17.77
CA SER A 381 -9.65 -18.68 -17.16
C SER A 381 -9.71 -19.87 -18.11
N LEU A 382 -8.93 -20.92 -17.82
CA LEU A 382 -8.93 -22.17 -18.61
C LEU A 382 -10.21 -22.98 -18.39
N SER A 383 -10.80 -22.85 -17.21
CA SER A 383 -12.07 -23.48 -16.85
C SER A 383 -12.78 -22.66 -15.76
N LYS A 384 -13.99 -23.07 -15.35
CA LYS A 384 -14.70 -22.47 -14.21
C LYS A 384 -13.95 -22.59 -12.86
N LYS A 385 -12.91 -23.41 -12.82
CA LYS A 385 -12.14 -23.71 -11.60
C LYS A 385 -10.67 -23.31 -11.70
N THR A 386 -10.16 -23.00 -12.87
CA THR A 386 -8.73 -22.85 -13.12
C THR A 386 -8.43 -21.55 -13.82
N ASP A 387 -7.67 -20.69 -13.17
CA ASP A 387 -7.13 -19.46 -13.74
C ASP A 387 -5.61 -19.55 -13.79
N ILE A 388 -5.05 -18.99 -14.84
CA ILE A 388 -3.60 -18.86 -15.05
C ILE A 388 -3.25 -17.43 -15.40
N SER A 389 -2.03 -17.03 -15.08
CA SER A 389 -1.47 -15.75 -15.49
C SER A 389 0.01 -15.85 -15.74
N TYR A 390 0.53 -14.92 -16.51
CA TYR A 390 1.96 -14.69 -16.65
C TYR A 390 2.24 -13.19 -16.64
N LEU A 391 3.47 -12.83 -16.26
CA LEU A 391 3.99 -11.46 -16.38
C LEU A 391 5.46 -11.55 -16.73
N PHE A 392 5.80 -10.97 -17.87
CA PHE A 392 7.17 -10.73 -18.30
C PHE A 392 7.56 -9.29 -17.97
N ARG A 393 8.77 -9.10 -17.43
CA ARG A 393 9.33 -7.78 -17.12
C ARG A 393 10.78 -7.67 -17.56
N LEU A 394 11.12 -6.51 -18.11
CA LEU A 394 12.46 -6.14 -18.49
C LEU A 394 12.68 -4.67 -18.15
N TYR A 395 13.60 -4.41 -17.23
CA TYR A 395 13.93 -3.09 -16.75
C TYR A 395 15.41 -2.83 -17.00
N SER A 396 15.74 -1.81 -17.82
CA SER A 396 17.13 -1.45 -18.07
C SER A 396 17.83 -0.97 -16.78
N SER A 397 19.15 -1.08 -16.73
CA SER A 397 19.93 -0.83 -15.53
C SER A 397 19.92 0.61 -15.03
N GLY A 398 19.54 1.56 -15.88
CA GLY A 398 19.47 2.98 -15.53
C GLY A 398 18.06 3.55 -15.63
N TYR A 399 17.04 2.72 -15.84
CA TYR A 399 15.67 3.22 -15.86
C TYR A 399 15.31 3.85 -14.52
N PHE A 400 14.76 5.06 -14.57
CA PHE A 400 14.34 5.76 -13.37
C PHE A 400 13.04 6.53 -13.60
N SER A 401 12.06 6.26 -12.77
CA SER A 401 10.85 7.06 -12.63
C SER A 401 10.51 7.17 -11.14
N PRO A 402 10.45 8.38 -10.57
CA PRO A 402 10.31 8.59 -9.12
C PRO A 402 9.04 8.01 -8.50
N LYS A 403 8.02 7.74 -9.32
CA LYS A 403 6.71 7.23 -8.91
C LYS A 403 6.39 5.88 -9.55
N SER A 404 7.38 5.18 -10.11
CA SER A 404 7.17 3.83 -10.64
C SER A 404 7.07 2.80 -9.51
N ASN A 405 6.19 1.83 -9.70
CA ASN A 405 6.03 0.66 -8.83
C ASN A 405 5.42 -0.49 -9.64
N GLY A 406 6.09 -0.90 -10.73
CA GLY A 406 5.76 -2.13 -11.46
C GLY A 406 6.15 -3.37 -10.64
N LEU A 407 5.62 -4.55 -10.98
CA LEU A 407 6.01 -5.79 -10.31
C LEU A 407 7.51 -6.04 -10.50
N SER A 408 8.28 -6.09 -9.42
CA SER A 408 9.74 -6.29 -9.42
C SER A 408 10.20 -7.06 -8.19
N GLU A 409 11.40 -7.58 -8.25
CA GLU A 409 12.13 -8.12 -7.09
C GLU A 409 12.91 -7.02 -6.36
N ASN A 410 13.40 -6.02 -7.10
CA ASN A 410 14.01 -4.84 -6.52
C ASN A 410 12.94 -3.86 -5.99
N SER A 411 13.34 -2.99 -5.07
CA SER A 411 12.50 -1.87 -4.59
C SER A 411 12.20 -0.84 -5.69
N GLU A 412 13.02 -0.77 -6.73
CA GLU A 412 12.86 0.12 -7.88
C GLU A 412 12.78 -0.71 -9.17
N ASN A 413 12.08 -0.20 -10.18
CA ASN A 413 11.91 -0.88 -11.47
C ASN A 413 13.12 -0.72 -12.39
N LEU A 414 14.29 -1.19 -11.97
CA LEU A 414 15.54 -1.11 -12.72
C LEU A 414 16.37 -2.39 -12.61
N ASN A 415 17.24 -2.60 -13.61
CA ASN A 415 18.26 -3.67 -13.64
C ASN A 415 17.68 -5.07 -13.43
N GLU A 416 16.54 -5.41 -14.05
CA GLU A 416 15.88 -6.68 -13.81
C GLU A 416 15.22 -7.23 -15.08
N ILE A 417 15.38 -8.55 -15.28
CA ILE A 417 14.60 -9.32 -16.24
C ILE A 417 13.91 -10.43 -15.46
N GLY A 418 12.59 -10.60 -15.64
CA GLY A 418 11.85 -11.60 -14.88
C GLY A 418 10.64 -12.17 -15.61
N LEU A 419 10.26 -13.36 -15.17
CA LEU A 419 9.07 -14.07 -15.62
C LEU A 419 8.32 -14.61 -14.41
N PHE A 420 7.13 -14.08 -14.18
CA PHE A 420 6.19 -14.55 -13.17
C PHE A 420 5.11 -15.40 -13.82
N LEU A 421 4.81 -16.56 -13.22
CA LEU A 421 3.76 -17.48 -13.64
C LEU A 421 2.81 -17.70 -12.47
N GLY A 422 1.53 -17.40 -12.65
CA GLY A 422 0.51 -17.52 -11.62
C GLY A 422 -0.50 -18.61 -11.95
N HIS A 423 -0.98 -19.29 -10.93
CA HIS A 423 -2.01 -20.33 -11.02
C HIS A 423 -2.99 -20.21 -9.85
N SER A 424 -4.28 -20.38 -10.13
CA SER A 424 -5.33 -20.46 -9.12
C SER A 424 -6.28 -21.60 -9.47
N TYR A 425 -6.57 -22.47 -8.50
CA TYR A 425 -7.45 -23.62 -8.68
C TYR A 425 -8.49 -23.73 -7.57
N GLN A 426 -9.76 -23.73 -7.95
CA GLN A 426 -10.89 -23.92 -7.03
C GLN A 426 -11.20 -25.42 -6.93
N ILE A 427 -10.67 -26.09 -5.91
CA ILE A 427 -10.88 -27.54 -5.70
C ILE A 427 -12.37 -27.81 -5.41
N SER A 428 -12.94 -27.05 -4.47
CA SER A 428 -14.36 -27.12 -4.10
C SER A 428 -14.88 -25.71 -3.77
N ARG A 429 -16.15 -25.55 -3.46
CA ARG A 429 -16.71 -24.25 -3.02
C ARG A 429 -16.01 -23.67 -1.78
N GLN A 430 -15.35 -24.51 -1.00
CA GLN A 430 -14.73 -24.16 0.28
C GLN A 430 -13.20 -24.14 0.21
N ILE A 431 -12.59 -24.75 -0.80
CA ILE A 431 -11.13 -24.94 -0.87
C ILE A 431 -10.58 -24.37 -2.16
N LYS A 432 -9.61 -23.48 -2.04
CA LYS A 432 -8.88 -22.83 -3.14
C LYS A 432 -7.38 -23.02 -2.96
N VAL A 433 -6.67 -23.28 -4.05
CA VAL A 433 -5.20 -23.25 -4.11
C VAL A 433 -4.78 -22.09 -5.00
N GLY A 434 -3.87 -21.27 -4.49
CA GLY A 434 -3.20 -20.25 -5.28
C GLY A 434 -1.69 -20.48 -5.23
N SER A 435 -1.03 -20.37 -6.37
CA SER A 435 0.42 -20.58 -6.46
C SER A 435 1.05 -19.65 -7.48
N TYR A 436 2.32 -19.36 -7.31
CA TYR A 436 3.13 -18.72 -8.32
C TYR A 436 4.57 -19.22 -8.34
N LEU A 437 5.20 -19.00 -9.49
CA LEU A 437 6.63 -19.16 -9.75
C LEU A 437 7.14 -17.83 -10.30
N ASP A 438 8.23 -17.29 -9.76
CA ASP A 438 8.87 -16.09 -10.26
C ASP A 438 10.36 -16.35 -10.47
N PHE A 439 10.82 -16.19 -11.70
CA PHE A 439 12.21 -16.27 -12.10
C PHE A 439 12.71 -14.87 -12.43
N TYR A 440 13.88 -14.50 -11.91
CA TYR A 440 14.47 -13.20 -12.18
C TYR A 440 15.98 -13.23 -12.28
N ARG A 441 16.51 -12.27 -13.01
CA ARG A 441 17.93 -12.06 -13.23
C ARG A 441 18.24 -10.57 -13.18
N PHE A 442 19.37 -10.22 -12.58
CA PHE A 442 19.92 -8.89 -12.55
C PHE A 442 21.11 -8.79 -13.49
N PRO A 443 20.99 -8.19 -14.68
CA PRO A 443 22.07 -8.10 -15.67
C PRO A 443 23.29 -7.32 -15.15
N GLY A 444 23.08 -6.24 -14.42
CA GLY A 444 24.12 -5.42 -13.82
C GLY A 444 24.35 -5.74 -12.33
N PRO A 445 25.40 -5.16 -11.75
CA PRO A 445 25.66 -5.23 -10.32
C PRO A 445 24.55 -4.51 -9.53
N LYS A 446 24.38 -4.88 -8.27
CA LYS A 446 23.41 -4.25 -7.34
C LYS A 446 24.07 -3.98 -5.98
N TYR A 447 23.36 -3.33 -5.10
CA TYR A 447 23.84 -3.04 -3.75
C TYR A 447 24.31 -4.31 -3.04
N GLN A 448 25.53 -4.29 -2.51
CA GLN A 448 26.27 -5.39 -1.87
C GLN A 448 26.59 -6.61 -2.76
N VAL A 449 26.15 -6.65 -4.00
CA VAL A 449 26.44 -7.74 -4.94
C VAL A 449 27.10 -7.14 -6.17
N ILE A 450 28.44 -7.10 -6.14
CA ILE A 450 29.25 -6.53 -7.22
C ILE A 450 29.20 -7.41 -8.48
N GLN A 451 28.90 -8.69 -8.33
CA GLN A 451 28.79 -9.62 -9.45
C GLN A 451 27.59 -9.30 -10.32
N ALA A 452 27.82 -9.10 -11.60
CA ALA A 452 26.78 -8.99 -12.62
C ALA A 452 26.18 -10.37 -12.95
N ASN A 453 24.98 -10.36 -13.56
CA ASN A 453 24.28 -11.58 -14.00
C ASN A 453 23.86 -12.53 -12.87
N THR A 454 23.57 -11.98 -11.69
CA THR A 454 22.98 -12.78 -10.61
C THR A 454 21.53 -13.10 -10.91
N SER A 455 21.05 -14.24 -10.46
CA SER A 455 19.68 -14.71 -10.68
C SER A 455 19.09 -15.30 -9.41
N GLY A 456 17.79 -15.38 -9.38
CA GLY A 456 17.04 -16.00 -8.31
C GLY A 456 15.68 -16.50 -8.80
N TRP A 457 15.01 -17.20 -7.90
CA TRP A 457 13.65 -17.63 -8.13
C TRP A 457 12.88 -17.72 -6.82
N GLU A 458 11.57 -17.67 -6.94
CA GLU A 458 10.65 -17.73 -5.83
C GLU A 458 9.44 -18.57 -6.20
N ILE A 459 9.05 -19.48 -5.33
CA ILE A 459 7.81 -20.26 -5.42
C ILE A 459 6.99 -20.04 -4.16
N LEU A 460 5.69 -19.82 -4.33
CA LEU A 460 4.73 -19.81 -3.25
C LEU A 460 3.53 -20.67 -3.63
N SER A 461 3.03 -21.43 -2.65
CA SER A 461 1.75 -22.12 -2.76
C SER A 461 0.97 -21.95 -1.47
N ARG A 462 -0.32 -21.59 -1.58
CA ARG A 462 -1.25 -21.48 -0.46
C ARG A 462 -2.50 -22.29 -0.75
N LEU A 463 -2.85 -23.16 0.17
CA LEU A 463 -4.13 -23.83 0.24
C LEU A 463 -4.99 -23.09 1.26
N GLN A 464 -6.08 -22.52 0.81
CA GLN A 464 -7.03 -21.80 1.64
C GLN A 464 -8.33 -22.58 1.75
N TRP A 465 -8.92 -22.59 2.95
CA TRP A 465 -10.24 -23.17 3.17
C TRP A 465 -11.14 -22.18 3.91
N GLU A 466 -12.43 -22.20 3.59
CA GLU A 466 -13.44 -21.38 4.25
C GLU A 466 -14.75 -22.17 4.39
N LYS A 467 -15.19 -22.37 5.62
CA LYS A 467 -16.50 -22.90 5.95
C LYS A 467 -17.36 -21.76 6.48
N ARG A 468 -18.44 -21.42 5.75
CA ARG A 468 -19.30 -20.28 6.05
C ARG A 468 -19.58 -20.14 7.55
N HIS A 469 -19.34 -18.94 8.10
CA HIS A 469 -19.67 -18.52 9.47
C HIS A 469 -19.05 -19.33 10.62
N MET A 470 -18.18 -20.30 10.35
CA MET A 470 -17.63 -21.15 11.39
C MET A 470 -16.11 -21.12 11.46
N ALA A 471 -15.46 -21.37 10.33
CA ALA A 471 -14.02 -21.50 10.30
C ALA A 471 -13.44 -21.10 8.95
N ARG A 472 -12.25 -20.55 8.96
CA ARG A 472 -11.44 -20.26 7.79
C ARG A 472 -9.96 -20.41 8.14
N GLY A 473 -9.14 -20.63 7.15
CA GLY A 473 -7.71 -20.70 7.38
C GLY A 473 -6.94 -20.99 6.11
N PHE A 474 -5.63 -21.07 6.24
CA PHE A 474 -4.76 -21.45 5.15
C PHE A 474 -3.51 -22.19 5.63
N PHE A 475 -2.93 -22.94 4.72
CA PHE A 475 -1.57 -23.44 4.79
C PHE A 475 -0.79 -22.82 3.64
N GLN A 476 0.38 -22.22 3.90
CA GLN A 476 1.24 -21.60 2.91
C GLN A 476 2.67 -22.09 3.06
N ALA A 477 3.29 -22.40 1.95
CA ALA A 477 4.72 -22.65 1.83
C ALA A 477 5.32 -21.71 0.78
N LYS A 478 6.46 -21.13 1.13
CA LYS A 478 7.22 -20.23 0.26
C LYS A 478 8.69 -20.64 0.30
N TRP A 479 9.30 -20.68 -0.87
CA TRP A 479 10.73 -20.93 -1.01
C TRP A 479 11.32 -19.88 -1.95
N THR A 480 12.30 -19.17 -1.48
CA THR A 480 13.01 -18.13 -2.23
C THR A 480 14.49 -18.48 -2.29
N ARG A 481 15.03 -18.52 -3.49
CA ARG A 481 16.47 -18.63 -3.73
C ARG A 481 16.99 -17.34 -4.31
N LYS A 482 17.92 -16.73 -3.61
CA LYS A 482 18.62 -15.51 -4.01
C LYS A 482 20.12 -15.77 -3.93
N GLU A 483 20.79 -15.72 -5.08
CA GLU A 483 22.24 -15.96 -5.12
C GLU A 483 22.57 -17.31 -4.49
N ASP A 484 23.27 -17.31 -3.34
CA ASP A 484 23.67 -18.53 -2.63
C ASP A 484 22.81 -18.82 -1.38
N HIS A 485 21.68 -18.11 -1.20
CA HIS A 485 20.85 -18.23 -0.01
C HIS A 485 19.47 -18.80 -0.33
N ASP A 486 19.10 -19.84 0.38
CA ASP A 486 17.78 -20.46 0.33
C ASP A 486 16.99 -20.11 1.58
N LEU A 487 15.91 -19.33 1.41
CA LEU A 487 14.95 -18.99 2.47
C LEU A 487 13.66 -19.79 2.29
N MET A 488 13.35 -20.63 3.25
CA MET A 488 12.10 -21.39 3.30
C MET A 488 11.19 -20.83 4.38
N GLN A 489 9.93 -20.62 4.06
CA GLN A 489 8.93 -20.11 5.01
C GLN A 489 7.66 -20.94 4.93
N ILE A 490 7.10 -21.26 6.09
CA ILE A 490 5.84 -22.00 6.22
C ILE A 490 4.93 -21.21 7.15
N SER A 491 3.64 -21.16 6.82
CA SER A 491 2.62 -20.52 7.66
C SER A 491 1.37 -21.39 7.71
N LEU A 492 0.86 -21.61 8.89
CA LEU A 492 -0.45 -22.21 9.16
C LEU A 492 -1.30 -21.17 9.88
N ASP A 493 -2.48 -20.94 9.38
CA ASP A 493 -3.41 -19.93 9.88
C ASP A 493 -4.80 -20.55 10.04
N GLY A 494 -5.49 -20.24 11.12
CA GLY A 494 -6.82 -20.75 11.38
C GLY A 494 -7.65 -19.81 12.23
N HIS A 495 -8.86 -19.52 11.78
CA HIS A 495 -9.90 -18.80 12.51
C HIS A 495 -11.07 -19.72 12.80
N TYR A 496 -11.59 -19.63 14.01
CA TYR A 496 -12.82 -20.31 14.44
C TYR A 496 -13.77 -19.34 15.12
N ILE A 497 -14.97 -19.19 14.58
CA ILE A 497 -16.00 -18.29 15.10
C ILE A 497 -16.99 -19.08 15.96
N ALA A 498 -17.00 -18.80 17.26
CA ALA A 498 -17.91 -19.40 18.22
C ALA A 498 -18.98 -18.39 18.66
N PHE A 499 -20.21 -18.87 18.85
CA PHE A 499 -21.34 -18.08 19.39
C PHE A 499 -21.60 -16.74 18.68
N LYS A 500 -21.18 -16.62 17.39
CA LYS A 500 -21.28 -15.41 16.55
C LYS A 500 -20.51 -14.18 17.05
N SER A 501 -20.00 -14.20 18.28
CA SER A 501 -19.35 -13.05 18.93
C SER A 501 -17.86 -13.24 19.19
N TRP A 502 -17.39 -14.47 19.18
CA TRP A 502 -16.01 -14.83 19.49
C TRP A 502 -15.29 -15.32 18.24
N ASP A 503 -14.17 -14.70 17.86
CA ASP A 503 -13.25 -15.17 16.82
C ASP A 503 -11.93 -15.58 17.48
N PHE A 504 -11.60 -16.85 17.40
CA PHE A 504 -10.35 -17.46 17.85
C PHE A 504 -9.45 -17.59 16.64
N HIS A 505 -8.30 -16.97 16.68
CA HIS A 505 -7.32 -17.02 15.61
C HIS A 505 -6.00 -17.59 16.12
N LEU A 506 -5.48 -18.61 15.45
CA LEU A 506 -4.16 -19.18 15.69
C LEU A 506 -3.35 -19.09 14.41
N ARG A 507 -2.12 -18.56 14.52
CA ARG A 507 -1.14 -18.59 13.42
C ARG A 507 0.18 -19.14 13.92
N VAL A 508 0.75 -20.06 13.17
CA VAL A 508 2.08 -20.61 13.37
C VAL A 508 2.90 -20.36 12.12
N MET A 509 4.08 -19.78 12.29
CA MET A 509 4.98 -19.47 11.19
C MET A 509 6.39 -19.98 11.51
N ALA A 510 7.09 -20.45 10.50
CA ALA A 510 8.50 -20.80 10.58
C ALA A 510 9.25 -20.26 9.36
N SER A 511 10.48 -19.82 9.58
CA SER A 511 11.43 -19.33 8.57
C SER A 511 12.76 -20.02 8.76
N LYS A 512 13.35 -20.55 7.69
CA LYS A 512 14.64 -21.25 7.72
C LYS A 512 15.57 -20.66 6.68
N LEU A 513 16.76 -20.24 7.14
CA LEU A 513 17.86 -19.76 6.30
C LEU A 513 19.14 -20.51 6.69
N GLY A 514 19.63 -21.39 5.81
CA GLY A 514 20.75 -22.27 6.16
C GLY A 514 20.43 -23.17 7.36
N SER A 515 21.22 -23.06 8.43
CA SER A 515 21.01 -23.76 9.70
C SER A 515 20.12 -23.01 10.68
N GLU A 516 19.83 -21.72 10.44
CA GLU A 516 19.04 -20.88 11.34
C GLU A 516 17.55 -21.09 11.10
N ILE A 517 16.80 -21.22 12.19
CA ILE A 517 15.35 -21.38 12.16
C ILE A 517 14.73 -20.34 13.09
N GLY A 518 13.86 -19.50 12.51
CA GLY A 518 12.98 -18.64 13.29
C GLY A 518 11.55 -19.18 13.31
N TYR A 519 10.82 -18.99 14.40
CA TYR A 519 9.40 -19.33 14.47
C TYR A 519 8.60 -18.31 15.28
N LEU A 520 7.34 -18.19 14.93
CA LEU A 520 6.35 -17.34 15.58
C LEU A 520 5.07 -18.12 15.79
N ILE A 521 4.58 -18.10 17.02
CA ILE A 521 3.26 -18.64 17.36
C ILE A 521 2.46 -17.49 17.95
N LEU A 522 1.31 -17.19 17.37
CA LEU A 522 0.43 -16.17 17.89
C LEU A 522 -1.01 -16.70 18.01
N HIS A 523 -1.68 -16.22 19.03
CA HIS A 523 -3.09 -16.48 19.28
C HIS A 523 -3.81 -15.16 19.51
N ASP A 524 -4.89 -14.92 18.75
CA ASP A 524 -5.77 -13.78 18.94
C ASP A 524 -7.14 -14.27 19.43
N LEU A 525 -7.70 -13.47 20.30
CA LEU A 525 -9.07 -13.59 20.75
C LEU A 525 -9.78 -12.29 20.42
N LYS A 526 -10.80 -12.35 19.57
CA LYS A 526 -11.67 -11.21 19.30
C LYS A 526 -13.06 -11.49 19.84
N TRP A 527 -13.60 -10.51 20.57
CA TRP A 527 -14.98 -10.50 21.02
C TRP A 527 -15.69 -9.24 20.51
N ASP A 528 -16.82 -9.44 19.85
CA ASP A 528 -17.60 -8.37 19.24
C ASP A 528 -19.07 -8.54 19.64
N GLN A 529 -19.55 -7.68 20.53
CA GLN A 529 -20.92 -7.71 21.01
C GLN A 529 -21.45 -6.33 21.37
N GLY A 530 -22.55 -5.97 20.72
CA GLY A 530 -23.24 -4.71 20.98
C GLY A 530 -22.38 -3.49 20.64
N ARG A 531 -21.96 -2.74 21.67
CA ARG A 531 -21.15 -1.54 21.52
C ARG A 531 -19.65 -1.77 21.69
N TRP A 532 -19.26 -2.99 22.10
CA TRP A 532 -17.90 -3.32 22.47
C TRP A 532 -17.25 -4.22 21.43
N ASN A 533 -16.03 -3.88 21.05
CA ASN A 533 -15.12 -4.74 20.31
C ASN A 533 -13.83 -4.85 21.12
N LEU A 534 -13.49 -6.07 21.54
CA LEU A 534 -12.28 -6.40 22.30
C LEU A 534 -11.42 -7.31 21.46
N GLN A 535 -10.11 -7.04 21.39
CA GLN A 535 -9.16 -7.91 20.71
C GLN A 535 -7.94 -8.07 21.62
N ALA A 536 -7.57 -9.29 21.91
CA ALA A 536 -6.38 -9.63 22.69
C ALA A 536 -5.47 -10.52 21.86
N ARG A 537 -4.16 -10.28 21.90
CA ARG A 537 -3.12 -11.12 21.28
C ARG A 537 -2.09 -11.53 22.30
N ILE A 538 -1.63 -12.77 22.19
CA ILE A 538 -0.37 -13.25 22.74
C ILE A 538 0.46 -13.84 21.60
N ALA A 539 1.73 -13.46 21.49
CA ALA A 539 2.62 -13.93 20.45
C ALA A 539 3.99 -14.26 21.06
N TYR A 540 4.46 -15.46 20.81
CA TYR A 540 5.83 -15.88 21.15
C TYR A 540 6.66 -15.99 19.88
N VAL A 541 7.82 -15.33 19.87
CA VAL A 541 8.80 -15.39 18.78
C VAL A 541 10.12 -15.92 19.28
N ASN A 542 10.74 -16.74 18.47
CA ASN A 542 12.15 -17.10 18.56
C ASN A 542 12.74 -17.04 17.14
N SER A 543 13.47 -15.98 16.84
CA SER A 543 14.13 -15.76 15.56
C SER A 543 15.54 -15.27 15.85
N PRO A 544 16.54 -16.16 15.81
CA PRO A 544 17.89 -15.88 16.29
C PRO A 544 18.61 -14.80 15.48
N SER A 545 18.27 -14.65 14.21
CA SER A 545 18.83 -13.60 13.35
C SER A 545 17.74 -12.71 12.76
N TYR A 546 18.17 -11.53 12.28
CA TYR A 546 17.29 -10.63 11.56
C TYR A 546 16.83 -11.21 10.21
N ASP A 547 17.56 -12.15 9.64
CA ASP A 547 17.27 -12.75 8.34
C ASP A 547 16.16 -13.81 8.40
N THR A 548 15.96 -14.42 9.57
CA THR A 548 14.86 -15.35 9.83
C THR A 548 13.62 -14.67 10.43
N ARG A 549 13.60 -13.31 10.49
CA ARG A 549 12.47 -12.54 11.02
C ARG A 549 11.15 -12.91 10.36
N LEU A 550 10.10 -12.82 11.13
CA LEU A 550 8.74 -13.11 10.72
C LEU A 550 7.88 -11.86 10.85
N TYR A 551 6.89 -11.73 9.99
CA TYR A 551 5.96 -10.61 10.05
C TYR A 551 4.54 -11.12 10.22
N ALA A 552 3.76 -10.45 11.02
CA ALA A 552 2.35 -10.71 11.16
C ALA A 552 1.60 -9.41 11.44
N TYR A 553 0.44 -9.25 10.81
CA TYR A 553 -0.46 -8.15 11.10
C TYR A 553 -0.76 -8.10 12.61
N GLU A 554 -0.73 -6.90 13.19
CA GLU A 554 -1.01 -6.67 14.60
C GLU A 554 -2.36 -5.99 14.79
N PRO A 555 -3.25 -6.51 15.68
CA PRO A 555 -4.47 -5.83 16.02
C PRO A 555 -4.22 -4.40 16.48
N GLY A 556 -4.96 -3.45 15.94
CA GLY A 556 -4.83 -2.01 16.22
C GLY A 556 -6.17 -1.33 16.41
N VAL A 557 -6.12 -0.05 16.78
CA VAL A 557 -7.31 0.80 16.80
C VAL A 557 -7.87 0.94 15.37
N PRO A 558 -9.17 1.19 15.19
CA PRO A 558 -9.77 1.32 13.86
C PRO A 558 -9.00 2.31 12.97
N TYR A 559 -8.86 1.99 11.68
CA TYR A 559 -8.09 2.79 10.68
C TYR A 559 -6.58 2.91 10.97
N SER A 560 -6.01 2.03 11.78
CA SER A 560 -4.57 1.89 11.95
C SER A 560 -4.11 0.53 11.43
N PHE A 561 -2.98 0.55 10.73
CA PHE A 561 -2.32 -0.64 10.22
C PHE A 561 -0.96 -0.79 10.89
N SER A 562 -0.61 -2.00 11.30
CA SER A 562 0.70 -2.33 11.88
C SER A 562 1.13 -3.73 11.48
N LEU A 563 2.31 -3.84 10.89
CA LEU A 563 2.92 -5.08 10.46
C LEU A 563 4.36 -5.19 10.99
N PRO A 564 4.52 -5.38 12.31
CA PRO A 564 5.85 -5.42 12.91
C PRO A 564 6.65 -6.65 12.49
N ALA A 565 7.96 -6.47 12.40
CA ALA A 565 8.91 -7.56 12.31
C ALA A 565 9.08 -8.21 13.70
N TYR A 566 8.88 -9.51 13.78
CA TYR A 566 9.13 -10.32 14.96
C TYR A 566 10.53 -10.91 14.86
N THR A 567 11.45 -10.49 15.76
CA THR A 567 12.85 -10.89 15.82
C THR A 567 13.29 -11.17 17.24
N GLY A 568 14.38 -11.92 17.42
CA GLY A 568 14.92 -12.26 18.73
C GLY A 568 14.05 -13.29 19.47
N VAL A 569 14.23 -13.40 20.78
CA VAL A 569 13.41 -14.24 21.66
C VAL A 569 12.55 -13.35 22.52
N ALA A 570 11.23 -13.30 22.22
CA ALA A 570 10.34 -12.38 22.88
C ALA A 570 8.92 -12.93 23.06
N LEU A 571 8.24 -12.42 24.09
CA LEU A 571 6.80 -12.53 24.27
C LEU A 571 6.16 -11.16 24.03
N LYS A 572 5.18 -11.10 23.12
CA LYS A 572 4.40 -9.90 22.84
C LYS A 572 2.95 -10.11 23.22
N THR A 573 2.40 -9.14 23.93
CA THR A 573 0.99 -9.08 24.29
C THR A 573 0.37 -7.79 23.75
N ASN A 574 -0.90 -7.86 23.35
CA ASN A 574 -1.62 -6.72 22.79
C ASN A 574 -3.07 -6.81 23.25
N LEU A 575 -3.63 -5.68 23.67
CA LEU A 575 -5.04 -5.53 24.00
C LEU A 575 -5.59 -4.28 23.28
N VAL A 576 -6.65 -4.48 22.53
CA VAL A 576 -7.40 -3.40 21.88
C VAL A 576 -8.82 -3.41 22.37
N VAL A 577 -9.30 -2.26 22.77
CA VAL A 577 -10.67 -2.03 23.23
C VAL A 577 -11.27 -0.94 22.36
N ALA A 578 -12.39 -1.19 21.71
CA ALA A 578 -13.16 -0.18 21.02
C ALA A 578 -14.60 -0.14 21.54
N LEU A 579 -15.08 1.06 21.83
CA LEU A 579 -16.41 1.33 22.34
C LEU A 579 -17.16 2.25 21.37
N GLN A 580 -18.23 1.76 20.79
CA GLN A 580 -19.18 2.57 20.05
C GLN A 580 -20.12 3.26 21.05
N TRP A 581 -19.77 4.50 21.47
CA TRP A 581 -20.54 5.24 22.48
C TRP A 581 -21.97 5.50 22.02
N ASN A 582 -22.08 6.02 20.79
CA ASN A 582 -23.35 6.23 20.11
C ASN A 582 -23.15 6.00 18.60
N ARG A 583 -24.12 6.34 17.75
CA ARG A 583 -24.01 6.16 16.29
C ARG A 583 -22.87 6.97 15.66
N GLU A 584 -22.44 8.03 16.30
CA GLU A 584 -21.51 9.02 15.76
C GLU A 584 -20.10 8.88 16.38
N ILE A 585 -19.98 8.52 17.67
CA ILE A 585 -18.72 8.57 18.41
C ILE A 585 -18.24 7.16 18.75
N GLN A 586 -17.01 6.88 18.40
CA GLN A 586 -16.28 5.68 18.78
C GLN A 586 -14.99 6.07 19.51
N PHE A 587 -14.76 5.47 20.66
CA PHE A 587 -13.49 5.51 21.39
C PHE A 587 -12.74 4.21 21.16
N ALA A 588 -11.43 4.27 21.02
CA ALA A 588 -10.60 3.10 20.99
C ALA A 588 -9.30 3.32 21.76
N ALA A 589 -8.82 2.25 22.39
CA ALA A 589 -7.55 2.23 23.10
C ALA A 589 -6.81 0.94 22.74
N LYS A 590 -5.49 1.04 22.63
CA LYS A 590 -4.58 -0.09 22.45
C LYS A 590 -3.49 -0.03 23.49
N TRP A 591 -3.16 -1.16 24.05
CA TRP A 591 -1.96 -1.41 24.84
C TRP A 591 -1.20 -2.57 24.21
N ALA A 592 0.08 -2.40 23.93
CA ALA A 592 0.92 -3.44 23.34
C ALA A 592 2.27 -3.46 24.03
N GLN A 593 2.67 -4.62 24.54
CA GLN A 593 3.96 -4.79 25.21
C GLN A 593 4.73 -5.95 24.58
N ILE A 594 6.02 -5.73 24.34
CA ILE A 594 6.97 -6.77 23.96
C ILE A 594 8.05 -6.90 25.03
N ASN A 595 8.33 -8.13 25.44
CA ASN A 595 9.36 -8.46 26.42
C ASN A 595 10.39 -9.41 25.78
N TYR A 596 11.60 -8.93 25.61
CA TYR A 596 12.72 -9.70 25.07
C TYR A 596 13.45 -10.46 26.17
N ARG A 597 13.98 -11.66 25.81
CA ARG A 597 14.79 -12.50 26.68
C ARG A 597 16.25 -12.60 26.25
N ASP A 598 16.57 -12.08 25.07
CA ASP A 598 17.85 -12.22 24.39
C ASP A 598 18.65 -10.91 24.30
N ARG A 599 18.14 -9.82 24.87
CA ARG A 599 18.77 -8.48 24.81
C ARG A 599 18.44 -7.63 26.01
N THR A 600 19.28 -6.65 26.28
CA THR A 600 19.14 -5.67 27.37
C THR A 600 18.80 -4.29 26.87
N GLU A 601 18.78 -4.07 25.54
CA GLU A 601 18.42 -2.81 24.90
C GLU A 601 17.53 -3.08 23.69
N ILE A 602 16.56 -2.19 23.43
CA ILE A 602 15.62 -2.27 22.31
C ILE A 602 15.77 -1.01 21.45
N GLY A 603 15.89 -1.19 20.13
CA GLY A 603 16.06 -0.08 19.18
C GLY A 603 17.52 0.26 18.91
N THR A 604 17.77 1.34 18.20
CA THR A 604 19.11 1.80 17.79
C THR A 604 19.22 3.32 17.89
N GLY A 605 20.42 3.83 18.10
CA GLY A 605 20.69 5.27 18.14
C GLY A 605 19.89 6.00 19.23
N LEU A 606 19.17 7.06 18.87
CA LEU A 606 18.34 7.85 19.77
C LEU A 606 17.03 7.14 20.14
N ASP A 607 16.58 6.16 19.36
CA ASP A 607 15.40 5.35 19.65
C ASP A 607 15.68 4.18 20.61
N THR A 608 16.91 4.03 21.11
CA THR A 608 17.29 2.99 22.06
C THR A 608 16.54 3.19 23.39
N ILE A 609 15.94 2.10 23.87
CA ILE A 609 15.31 1.95 25.18
C ILE A 609 16.20 1.01 26.00
N GLU A 610 16.63 1.42 27.16
CA GLU A 610 17.32 0.56 28.13
C GLU A 610 16.33 -0.40 28.77
N GLY A 611 16.68 -1.69 28.80
CA GLY A 611 15.81 -2.74 29.33
C GLY A 611 15.34 -3.73 28.28
N THR A 612 14.55 -4.68 28.76
CA THR A 612 14.06 -5.83 27.96
C THR A 612 12.62 -5.65 27.47
N SER A 613 11.92 -4.61 27.91
CA SER A 613 10.52 -4.39 27.57
C SER A 613 10.29 -3.06 26.85
N LYS A 614 9.31 -3.07 25.96
CA LYS A 614 8.77 -1.88 25.30
C LYS A 614 7.26 -1.95 25.32
N THR A 615 6.62 -0.86 25.78
CA THR A 615 5.16 -0.75 25.90
C THR A 615 4.66 0.44 25.11
N ASP A 616 3.85 0.19 24.09
CA ASP A 616 3.21 1.21 23.27
C ASP A 616 1.73 1.34 23.66
N VAL A 617 1.26 2.57 23.82
CA VAL A 617 -0.13 2.91 24.12
C VAL A 617 -0.69 3.80 23.03
N THR A 618 -1.90 3.51 22.56
CA THR A 618 -2.62 4.32 21.57
C THR A 618 -4.01 4.65 22.10
N LEU A 619 -4.43 5.90 21.96
CA LEU A 619 -5.79 6.37 22.20
C LEU A 619 -6.34 6.99 20.93
N GLN A 620 -7.62 6.72 20.64
CA GLN A 620 -8.27 7.23 19.44
C GLN A 620 -9.72 7.60 19.71
N ILE A 621 -10.14 8.72 19.12
CA ILE A 621 -11.53 9.16 19.03
C ILE A 621 -11.86 9.28 17.55
N ASN A 622 -12.96 8.67 17.15
CA ASN A 622 -13.49 8.75 15.80
C ASN A 622 -14.94 9.26 15.88
N TYR A 623 -15.17 10.43 15.28
CA TYR A 623 -16.48 11.06 15.17
C TYR A 623 -16.98 10.98 13.73
N LYS A 624 -18.17 10.41 13.53
CA LYS A 624 -18.83 10.29 12.22
C LYS A 624 -20.19 10.95 12.28
N LEU A 625 -20.45 11.90 11.39
CA LEU A 625 -21.74 12.51 11.18
C LEU A 625 -22.28 12.07 9.81
N HIS A 626 -23.53 11.61 9.77
CA HIS A 626 -24.21 11.12 8.57
C HIS A 626 -25.37 12.03 8.18
#